data_9e3a85e93c76e06cc2eba7052ae12f91
#
_entry.id   9e3a85e93c76e06cc2eba7052ae12f91
#
_cell.length_a   1.000
_cell.length_b   1.000
_cell.length_c   1.000
_cell.angle_alpha   90.00
_cell.angle_beta   90.00
_cell.angle_gamma   90.00
#
_symmetry.space_group_name_H-M   'P 1'
#
loop_
_entity.id
_entity.type
_entity.pdbx_description
1 polymer ?
#
loop_
_entity_poly.entity_id
_entity_poly.type
_entity_poly.pdbx_seq_one_letter_code
_entity_poly.pdbx_strand_id
1 'polypeptide(L)'
;MKIALITPAAAGSRHGNRGTAMRWAGMLRELGHRVNVQVEWDGSSADLMLALHARRSHASIRNFAVCCPDHPLIVVLTGTDLYRDIRSDAEAQASLQLATRMIVLQEMGLLELAPALRRKTRVVYQSAQTVRRAPSLKSCFEVVVSGHLRAEKDPFRAPAALAHVPAQSRIRVTHIGGAMAPEMAQEARAWMKREPRYRWLGEVAHGKALRLLARSRLMVISSRMEGGANVVSEALANNVPVIASRTKNEFHFRYCYMNHDQPDEDCTSLM
;
A
#
# COMPACT_ATOMS: atom_id res chain seq x y z
N MET A 1 -3.23 -7.56 -26.13
CA MET A 1 -1.79 -7.23 -26.03
C MET A 1 -1.10 -8.22 -25.12
N LYS A 2 0.22 -8.43 -25.30
CA LYS A 2 1.11 -9.12 -24.39
C LYS A 2 1.74 -8.09 -23.44
N ILE A 3 1.59 -8.24 -22.15
CA ILE A 3 2.08 -7.27 -21.15
C ILE A 3 3.11 -7.98 -20.26
N ALA A 4 4.33 -7.44 -20.21
CA ALA A 4 5.32 -7.80 -19.21
C ALA A 4 5.08 -6.97 -17.94
N LEU A 5 4.60 -7.60 -16.86
CA LEU A 5 4.39 -6.92 -15.58
C LEU A 5 5.52 -7.29 -14.62
N ILE A 6 6.38 -6.32 -14.32
CA ILE A 6 7.57 -6.52 -13.49
C ILE A 6 7.28 -6.05 -12.07
N THR A 7 7.63 -6.88 -11.09
CA THR A 7 7.51 -6.55 -9.67
C THR A 7 8.71 -7.07 -8.89
N PRO A 8 9.37 -6.25 -8.02
CA PRO A 8 10.54 -6.69 -7.26
C PRO A 8 10.22 -7.71 -6.17
N ALA A 9 8.96 -8.10 -6.06
CA ALA A 9 8.49 -9.03 -5.03
C ALA A 9 8.34 -10.44 -5.59
N ALA A 10 9.11 -11.39 -5.08
CA ALA A 10 9.11 -12.78 -5.51
C ALA A 10 7.72 -13.44 -5.43
N ALA A 11 7.55 -14.53 -6.19
CA ALA A 11 6.37 -15.37 -6.11
C ALA A 11 6.19 -15.88 -4.67
N GLY A 12 4.95 -15.85 -4.16
CA GLY A 12 4.63 -16.25 -2.79
C GLY A 12 4.89 -15.18 -1.72
N SER A 13 5.60 -14.07 -2.05
CA SER A 13 5.78 -12.99 -1.10
C SER A 13 4.47 -12.24 -0.83
N ARG A 14 4.31 -11.75 0.41
CA ARG A 14 3.14 -10.98 0.83
C ARG A 14 3.41 -9.47 0.86
N HIS A 15 4.44 -9.01 0.17
CA HIS A 15 4.76 -7.60 0.05
C HIS A 15 3.72 -6.85 -0.80
N GLY A 16 3.49 -5.57 -0.49
CA GLY A 16 2.49 -4.74 -1.16
C GLY A 16 2.63 -4.71 -2.68
N ASN A 17 3.88 -4.65 -3.20
CA ASN A 17 4.13 -4.67 -4.64
C ASN A 17 3.65 -5.97 -5.31
N ARG A 18 3.77 -7.13 -4.63
CA ARG A 18 3.24 -8.39 -5.17
C ARG A 18 1.72 -8.37 -5.22
N GLY A 19 1.09 -7.90 -4.16
CA GLY A 19 -0.38 -7.75 -4.11
C GLY A 19 -0.90 -6.83 -5.23
N THR A 20 -0.27 -5.67 -5.41
CA THR A 20 -0.59 -4.74 -6.50
C THR A 20 -0.41 -5.39 -7.87
N ALA A 21 0.75 -6.02 -8.13
CA ALA A 21 1.04 -6.67 -9.40
C ALA A 21 0.01 -7.77 -9.73
N MET A 22 -0.32 -8.63 -8.78
CA MET A 22 -1.27 -9.73 -9.00
C MET A 22 -2.69 -9.20 -9.25
N ARG A 23 -3.11 -8.17 -8.53
CA ARG A 23 -4.43 -7.54 -8.70
C ARG A 23 -4.53 -6.88 -10.08
N TRP A 24 -3.54 -6.11 -10.48
CA TRP A 24 -3.52 -5.47 -11.80
C TRP A 24 -3.42 -6.49 -12.93
N ALA A 25 -2.64 -7.56 -12.76
CA ALA A 25 -2.59 -8.66 -13.72
C ALA A 25 -3.97 -9.34 -13.90
N GLY A 26 -4.71 -9.52 -12.80
CA GLY A 26 -6.08 -10.04 -12.85
C GLY A 26 -7.00 -9.16 -13.71
N MET A 27 -7.09 -7.88 -13.36
CA MET A 27 -7.91 -6.91 -14.11
C MET A 27 -7.51 -6.79 -15.58
N LEU A 28 -6.22 -6.77 -15.89
CA LEU A 28 -5.74 -6.72 -17.27
C LEU A 28 -6.09 -8.00 -18.06
N ARG A 29 -6.08 -9.16 -17.40
CA ARG A 29 -6.51 -10.43 -18.03
C ARG A 29 -8.02 -10.46 -18.27
N GLU A 30 -8.80 -9.93 -17.34
CA GLU A 30 -10.27 -9.75 -17.53
C GLU A 30 -10.59 -8.84 -18.72
N LEU A 31 -9.73 -7.85 -19.00
CA LEU A 31 -9.80 -7.01 -20.20
C LEU A 31 -9.26 -7.67 -21.47
N GLY A 32 -8.93 -8.97 -21.43
CA GLY A 32 -8.49 -9.75 -22.61
C GLY A 32 -7.01 -9.63 -22.93
N HIS A 33 -6.16 -9.12 -22.02
CA HIS A 33 -4.73 -9.04 -22.23
C HIS A 33 -4.01 -10.30 -21.74
N ARG A 34 -2.89 -10.66 -22.37
CA ARG A 34 -1.97 -11.70 -21.87
C ARG A 34 -0.93 -11.05 -21.00
N VAL A 35 -0.96 -11.34 -19.68
CA VAL A 35 -0.07 -10.72 -18.71
C VAL A 35 0.88 -11.75 -18.11
N ASN A 36 2.18 -11.54 -18.30
CA ASN A 36 3.24 -12.30 -17.65
C ASN A 36 3.80 -11.50 -16.47
N VAL A 37 3.68 -12.05 -15.24
CA VAL A 37 4.15 -11.41 -14.00
C VAL A 37 5.49 -11.99 -13.62
N GLN A 38 6.53 -11.15 -13.67
CA GLN A 38 7.93 -11.54 -13.49
C GLN A 38 8.59 -10.69 -12.39
N VAL A 39 9.66 -11.22 -11.79
CA VAL A 39 10.56 -10.41 -10.94
C VAL A 39 11.53 -9.63 -11.80
N GLU A 40 12.08 -10.28 -12.81
CA GLU A 40 12.94 -9.70 -13.82
C GLU A 40 12.43 -10.09 -15.21
N TRP A 41 12.56 -9.16 -16.16
CA TRP A 41 12.17 -9.42 -17.54
C TRP A 41 13.13 -10.40 -18.21
N ASP A 42 12.58 -11.48 -18.73
CA ASP A 42 13.31 -12.60 -19.36
C ASP A 42 13.61 -12.38 -20.85
N GLY A 43 13.34 -11.20 -21.41
CA GLY A 43 13.51 -10.92 -22.84
C GLY A 43 12.34 -11.40 -23.72
N SER A 44 11.30 -11.99 -23.14
CA SER A 44 10.14 -12.45 -23.91
C SER A 44 9.40 -11.31 -24.60
N SER A 45 8.82 -11.59 -25.78
CA SER A 45 8.07 -10.60 -26.56
C SER A 45 6.90 -10.02 -25.77
N ALA A 46 6.87 -8.69 -25.65
CA ALA A 46 5.80 -7.96 -24.99
C ALA A 46 5.50 -6.66 -25.76
N ASP A 47 4.21 -6.34 -25.89
CA ASP A 47 3.74 -5.12 -26.54
C ASP A 47 3.83 -3.90 -25.61
N LEU A 48 3.96 -4.15 -24.30
CA LEU A 48 4.04 -3.13 -23.26
C LEU A 48 4.72 -3.71 -22.02
N MET A 49 5.57 -2.91 -21.36
CA MET A 49 6.06 -3.19 -20.02
C MET A 49 5.37 -2.32 -18.99
N LEU A 50 4.94 -2.94 -17.89
CA LEU A 50 4.45 -2.29 -16.68
C LEU A 50 5.36 -2.68 -15.51
N ALA A 51 6.24 -1.78 -15.06
CA ALA A 51 7.25 -2.05 -14.05
C ALA A 51 6.92 -1.34 -12.73
N LEU A 52 6.78 -2.10 -11.64
CA LEU A 52 6.57 -1.57 -10.30
C LEU A 52 7.92 -1.30 -9.63
N HIS A 53 8.06 -0.10 -9.05
CA HIS A 53 9.23 0.35 -8.28
C HIS A 53 10.45 0.70 -9.15
N ALA A 54 10.65 1.99 -9.40
CA ALA A 54 11.65 2.54 -10.33
C ALA A 54 13.07 1.99 -10.11
N ARG A 55 13.57 1.94 -8.86
CA ARG A 55 14.91 1.46 -8.56
C ARG A 55 15.05 -0.05 -8.69
N ARG A 56 14.19 -0.81 -8.01
CA ARG A 56 14.33 -2.27 -7.91
C ARG A 56 14.03 -3.00 -9.22
N SER A 57 13.29 -2.37 -10.13
CA SER A 57 13.00 -2.92 -11.46
C SER A 57 13.87 -2.29 -12.56
N HIS A 58 14.88 -1.48 -12.17
CA HIS A 58 15.69 -0.71 -13.13
C HIS A 58 16.32 -1.59 -14.21
N ALA A 59 16.92 -2.73 -13.87
CA ALA A 59 17.54 -3.63 -14.83
C ALA A 59 16.56 -4.06 -15.93
N SER A 60 15.34 -4.46 -15.55
CA SER A 60 14.28 -4.83 -16.50
C SER A 60 13.83 -3.64 -17.35
N ILE A 61 13.65 -2.47 -16.73
CA ILE A 61 13.26 -1.23 -17.39
C ILE A 61 14.28 -0.85 -18.47
N ARG A 62 15.55 -0.83 -18.11
CA ARG A 62 16.65 -0.51 -19.03
C ARG A 62 16.73 -1.50 -20.19
N ASN A 63 16.69 -2.80 -19.88
CA ASN A 63 16.78 -3.85 -20.90
C ASN A 63 15.60 -3.76 -21.87
N PHE A 64 14.39 -3.56 -21.37
CA PHE A 64 13.21 -3.40 -22.23
C PHE A 64 13.28 -2.14 -23.11
N ALA A 65 13.72 -1.01 -22.57
CA ALA A 65 13.87 0.23 -23.34
C ALA A 65 14.88 0.10 -24.47
N VAL A 66 15.94 -0.72 -24.29
CA VAL A 66 16.94 -0.99 -25.32
C VAL A 66 16.42 -1.98 -26.38
N CYS A 67 15.78 -3.06 -25.95
CA CYS A 67 15.31 -4.12 -26.86
C CYS A 67 14.03 -3.75 -27.62
N CYS A 68 13.18 -2.90 -27.02
CA CYS A 68 11.85 -2.55 -27.53
C CYS A 68 11.63 -1.02 -27.48
N PRO A 69 12.46 -0.21 -28.18
CA PRO A 69 12.45 1.26 -28.03
C PRO A 69 11.11 1.91 -28.40
N ASP A 70 10.36 1.32 -29.32
CA ASP A 70 9.07 1.85 -29.80
C ASP A 70 7.88 1.35 -28.96
N HIS A 71 8.10 0.46 -28.01
CA HIS A 71 7.03 -0.09 -27.16
C HIS A 71 6.81 0.74 -25.90
N PRO A 72 5.56 0.91 -25.45
CA PRO A 72 5.27 1.64 -24.23
C PRO A 72 5.91 1.00 -23.00
N LEU A 73 6.59 1.84 -22.21
CA LEU A 73 7.19 1.49 -20.92
C LEU A 73 6.54 2.33 -19.82
N ILE A 74 5.80 1.70 -18.93
CA ILE A 74 5.10 2.36 -17.83
C ILE A 74 5.78 1.99 -16.52
N VAL A 75 6.24 3.01 -15.77
CA VAL A 75 6.83 2.83 -14.44
C VAL A 75 5.81 3.25 -13.37
N VAL A 76 5.56 2.35 -12.42
CA VAL A 76 4.66 2.57 -11.28
C VAL A 76 5.47 2.86 -10.04
N LEU A 77 5.33 4.05 -9.49
CA LEU A 77 5.99 4.49 -8.28
C LEU A 77 5.19 4.04 -7.06
N THR A 78 5.78 3.17 -6.23
CA THR A 78 5.03 2.37 -5.27
C THR A 78 5.26 2.75 -3.80
N GLY A 79 6.25 3.58 -3.50
CA GLY A 79 6.50 4.02 -2.12
C GLY A 79 7.93 4.47 -1.89
N THR A 80 8.84 3.59 -1.47
CA THR A 80 10.22 3.97 -1.16
C THR A 80 10.97 4.54 -2.35
N ASP A 81 10.67 4.08 -3.54
CA ASP A 81 11.16 4.67 -4.78
C ASP A 81 10.71 6.13 -4.95
N LEU A 82 9.44 6.43 -4.76
CA LEU A 82 8.87 7.76 -4.92
C LEU A 82 9.39 8.76 -3.88
N TYR A 83 9.37 8.36 -2.60
CA TYR A 83 9.64 9.30 -1.49
C TYR A 83 11.10 9.37 -1.08
N ARG A 84 11.94 8.44 -1.54
CA ARG A 84 13.35 8.37 -1.18
C ARG A 84 14.26 8.20 -2.40
N ASP A 85 14.10 7.08 -3.14
CA ASP A 85 15.11 6.65 -4.09
C ASP A 85 15.26 7.62 -5.28
N ILE A 86 14.16 8.15 -5.84
CA ILE A 86 14.23 9.12 -6.96
C ILE A 86 14.98 10.41 -6.64
N ARG A 87 15.24 10.71 -5.36
CA ARG A 87 15.93 11.93 -4.95
C ARG A 87 17.45 11.80 -5.08
N SER A 88 18.00 10.61 -4.92
CA SER A 88 19.45 10.39 -4.81
C SER A 88 19.99 9.17 -5.55
N ASP A 89 19.13 8.26 -6.02
CA ASP A 89 19.55 7.02 -6.66
C ASP A 89 19.51 7.17 -8.19
N ALA A 90 20.67 6.99 -8.83
CA ALA A 90 20.83 7.19 -10.27
C ALA A 90 19.98 6.21 -11.11
N GLU A 91 19.85 4.97 -10.67
CA GLU A 91 19.03 3.95 -11.36
C GLU A 91 17.54 4.28 -11.29
N ALA A 92 17.08 4.75 -10.13
CA ALA A 92 15.72 5.22 -9.97
C ALA A 92 15.43 6.40 -10.92
N GLN A 93 16.33 7.39 -10.95
CA GLN A 93 16.21 8.55 -11.82
C GLN A 93 16.23 8.17 -13.30
N ALA A 94 17.15 7.28 -13.72
CA ALA A 94 17.23 6.78 -15.09
C ALA A 94 15.94 6.06 -15.49
N SER A 95 15.34 5.27 -14.61
CA SER A 95 14.06 4.61 -14.84
C SER A 95 12.93 5.60 -15.15
N LEU A 96 12.91 6.76 -14.47
CA LEU A 96 11.92 7.81 -14.74
C LEU A 96 12.10 8.43 -16.12
N GLN A 97 13.36 8.58 -16.58
CA GLN A 97 13.64 9.13 -17.90
C GLN A 97 13.22 8.16 -19.01
N LEU A 98 13.55 6.88 -18.87
CA LEU A 98 13.21 5.82 -19.83
C LEU A 98 11.71 5.58 -19.97
N ALA A 99 10.93 5.82 -18.91
CA ALA A 99 9.49 5.61 -18.92
C ALA A 99 8.76 6.50 -19.94
N THR A 100 7.93 5.92 -20.81
CA THR A 100 7.02 6.66 -21.70
C THR A 100 5.88 7.30 -20.90
N ARG A 101 5.41 6.61 -19.86
CA ARG A 101 4.42 7.08 -18.88
C ARG A 101 4.79 6.61 -17.48
N MET A 102 4.26 7.31 -16.49
CA MET A 102 4.40 6.92 -15.09
C MET A 102 3.05 6.89 -14.39
N ILE A 103 2.98 6.11 -13.34
CA ILE A 103 1.83 6.03 -12.46
C ILE A 103 2.28 6.29 -11.02
N VAL A 104 1.54 7.17 -10.33
CA VAL A 104 1.57 7.30 -8.87
C VAL A 104 0.24 6.81 -8.31
N LEU A 105 0.25 6.33 -7.08
CA LEU A 105 -0.91 5.66 -6.50
C LEU A 105 -1.80 6.60 -5.68
N GLN A 106 -1.45 7.89 -5.64
CA GLN A 106 -2.18 8.98 -5.00
C GLN A 106 -1.73 10.33 -5.53
N GLU A 107 -2.55 11.35 -5.35
CA GLU A 107 -2.31 12.70 -5.88
C GLU A 107 -1.05 13.36 -5.35
N MET A 108 -0.78 13.20 -4.04
CA MET A 108 0.41 13.79 -3.40
C MET A 108 1.71 13.23 -3.99
N GLY A 109 1.67 12.04 -4.57
CA GLY A 109 2.82 11.47 -5.29
C GLY A 109 3.26 12.32 -6.48
N LEU A 110 2.38 13.11 -7.08
CA LEU A 110 2.76 14.04 -8.15
C LEU A 110 3.68 15.15 -7.66
N LEU A 111 3.53 15.58 -6.40
CA LEU A 111 4.33 16.68 -5.83
C LEU A 111 5.79 16.28 -5.64
N GLU A 112 6.06 14.98 -5.50
CA GLU A 112 7.43 14.45 -5.39
C GLU A 112 8.20 14.48 -6.71
N LEU A 113 7.50 14.69 -7.84
CA LEU A 113 8.08 14.66 -9.18
C LEU A 113 8.36 16.07 -9.68
N ALA A 114 9.46 16.20 -10.44
CA ALA A 114 9.74 17.43 -11.19
C ALA A 114 8.60 17.75 -12.19
N PRO A 115 8.31 19.03 -12.47
CA PRO A 115 7.21 19.43 -13.36
C PRO A 115 7.19 18.72 -14.71
N ALA A 116 8.35 18.51 -15.32
CA ALA A 116 8.49 17.81 -16.61
C ALA A 116 7.99 16.36 -16.53
N LEU A 117 8.26 15.67 -15.41
CA LEU A 117 7.85 14.29 -15.18
C LEU A 117 6.35 14.18 -14.88
N ARG A 118 5.76 15.18 -14.22
CA ARG A 118 4.30 15.20 -13.93
C ARG A 118 3.45 15.12 -15.19
N ARG A 119 3.91 15.72 -16.32
CA ARG A 119 3.18 15.70 -17.59
C ARG A 119 2.95 14.30 -18.15
N LYS A 120 3.89 13.38 -17.89
CA LYS A 120 3.79 11.98 -18.30
C LYS A 120 3.31 11.04 -17.20
N THR A 121 2.88 11.58 -16.03
CA THR A 121 2.40 10.82 -14.89
C THR A 121 0.88 10.88 -14.79
N ARG A 122 0.28 9.76 -14.35
CA ARG A 122 -1.15 9.66 -14.03
C ARG A 122 -1.31 9.13 -12.62
N VAL A 123 -2.36 9.57 -11.94
CA VAL A 123 -2.79 9.01 -10.67
C VAL A 123 -3.70 7.83 -10.95
N VAL A 124 -3.37 6.67 -10.39
CA VAL A 124 -4.23 5.48 -10.43
C VAL A 124 -4.35 4.94 -9.03
N TYR A 125 -5.51 5.14 -8.43
CA TYR A 125 -5.77 4.67 -7.06
C TYR A 125 -5.81 3.15 -7.01
N GLN A 126 -5.41 2.61 -5.85
CA GLN A 126 -5.50 1.18 -5.61
C GLN A 126 -6.97 0.75 -5.42
N SER A 127 -7.37 -0.26 -6.15
CA SER A 127 -8.65 -0.93 -5.92
C SER A 127 -8.56 -1.89 -4.73
N ALA A 128 -9.68 -2.26 -4.15
CA ALA A 128 -9.77 -3.26 -3.10
C ALA A 128 -11.00 -4.15 -3.30
N GLN A 129 -10.91 -5.36 -2.74
CA GLN A 129 -12.05 -6.28 -2.73
C GLN A 129 -12.87 -6.10 -1.47
N THR A 130 -14.18 -6.16 -1.63
CA THR A 130 -15.11 -6.30 -0.49
C THR A 130 -15.20 -7.76 -0.06
N VAL A 131 -15.41 -7.98 1.22
CA VAL A 131 -15.70 -9.31 1.76
C VAL A 131 -17.00 -9.28 2.54
N ARG A 132 -17.66 -10.43 2.65
CA ARG A 132 -18.83 -10.54 3.53
C ARG A 132 -18.40 -10.18 4.95
N ARG A 133 -18.96 -9.10 5.48
CA ARG A 133 -18.65 -8.59 6.80
C ARG A 133 -19.13 -9.56 7.87
N ALA A 134 -18.21 -10.06 8.69
CA ALA A 134 -18.57 -10.73 9.92
C ALA A 134 -19.02 -9.69 10.97
N PRO A 135 -19.94 -10.04 11.88
CA PRO A 135 -20.33 -9.14 12.98
C PRO A 135 -19.12 -8.70 13.78
N SER A 136 -19.09 -7.41 14.12
CA SER A 136 -18.07 -6.88 15.03
C SER A 136 -18.17 -7.53 16.41
N LEU A 137 -17.03 -7.67 17.08
CA LEU A 137 -16.98 -8.24 18.43
C LEU A 137 -17.81 -7.40 19.40
N LYS A 138 -18.74 -8.05 20.14
CA LYS A 138 -19.54 -7.37 21.16
C LYS A 138 -18.75 -7.10 22.44
N SER A 139 -17.71 -7.91 22.70
CA SER A 139 -16.88 -7.84 23.93
C SER A 139 -15.87 -6.69 23.93
N CYS A 140 -15.52 -6.12 22.76
CA CYS A 140 -14.53 -5.04 22.66
C CYS A 140 -14.78 -4.13 21.46
N PHE A 141 -14.19 -2.94 21.51
CA PHE A 141 -14.04 -2.06 20.34
C PHE A 141 -12.72 -2.42 19.66
N GLU A 142 -12.80 -3.27 18.63
CA GLU A 142 -11.61 -3.76 17.94
C GLU A 142 -11.08 -2.69 16.97
N VAL A 143 -9.85 -2.25 17.22
CA VAL A 143 -9.04 -1.39 16.34
C VAL A 143 -8.03 -2.28 15.64
N VAL A 144 -7.93 -2.21 14.31
CA VAL A 144 -6.95 -2.99 13.55
C VAL A 144 -5.81 -2.10 13.05
N VAL A 145 -4.59 -2.62 13.15
CA VAL A 145 -3.40 -2.12 12.46
C VAL A 145 -2.99 -3.20 11.47
N SER A 146 -2.95 -2.87 10.17
CA SER A 146 -2.58 -3.82 9.13
C SER A 146 -1.34 -3.35 8.38
N GLY A 147 -0.20 -4.00 8.66
CA GLY A 147 1.09 -3.70 8.06
C GLY A 147 2.22 -4.48 8.71
N HIS A 148 3.27 -4.73 7.94
CA HIS A 148 4.47 -5.36 8.48
C HIS A 148 5.13 -4.46 9.54
N LEU A 149 5.74 -5.07 10.55
CA LEU A 149 6.54 -4.38 11.53
C LEU A 149 7.86 -3.94 10.89
N ARG A 150 7.95 -2.66 10.56
CA ARG A 150 9.13 -1.99 10.03
C ARG A 150 9.08 -0.49 10.33
N ALA A 151 10.23 0.17 10.38
CA ALA A 151 10.36 1.56 10.85
C ALA A 151 9.47 2.55 10.07
N GLU A 152 9.33 2.37 8.75
CA GLU A 152 8.51 3.25 7.91
C GLU A 152 7.02 3.18 8.23
N LYS A 153 6.57 2.10 8.87
CA LYS A 153 5.17 1.92 9.27
C LYS A 153 4.85 2.46 10.66
N ASP A 154 5.87 2.85 11.45
CA ASP A 154 5.73 3.29 12.84
C ASP A 154 4.77 2.39 13.65
N PRO A 155 5.05 1.06 13.72
CA PRO A 155 4.07 0.04 14.04
C PRO A 155 3.60 0.09 15.50
N PHE A 156 4.35 0.74 16.39
CA PHE A 156 4.09 0.77 17.82
C PHE A 156 3.38 2.04 18.30
N ARG A 157 3.04 2.96 17.41
CA ARG A 157 2.26 4.15 17.76
C ARG A 157 0.86 3.82 18.28
N ALA A 158 0.18 2.84 17.67
CA ALA A 158 -1.14 2.43 18.11
C ALA A 158 -1.15 1.79 19.53
N PRO A 159 -0.25 0.83 19.87
CA PRO A 159 -0.17 0.36 21.25
C PRO A 159 0.31 1.44 22.23
N ALA A 160 1.20 2.35 21.84
CA ALA A 160 1.60 3.47 22.69
C ALA A 160 0.43 4.41 23.02
N ALA A 161 -0.47 4.63 22.08
CA ALA A 161 -1.67 5.45 22.29
C ALA A 161 -2.63 4.85 23.35
N LEU A 162 -2.59 3.55 23.62
CA LEU A 162 -3.42 2.91 24.65
C LEU A 162 -3.10 3.41 26.06
N ALA A 163 -1.90 3.95 26.30
CA ALA A 163 -1.56 4.58 27.58
C ALA A 163 -2.41 5.83 27.87
N HIS A 164 -2.98 6.46 26.85
CA HIS A 164 -3.85 7.63 26.97
C HIS A 164 -5.34 7.27 26.98
N VAL A 165 -5.66 5.98 26.90
CA VAL A 165 -7.03 5.48 26.93
C VAL A 165 -7.31 4.91 28.32
N PRO A 166 -8.45 5.27 28.98
CA PRO A 166 -8.80 4.76 30.31
C PRO A 166 -8.67 3.23 30.41
N ALA A 167 -8.15 2.74 31.50
CA ALA A 167 -7.85 1.31 31.70
C ALA A 167 -9.10 0.41 31.54
N GLN A 168 -10.27 0.92 31.95
CA GLN A 168 -11.57 0.24 31.83
C GLN A 168 -12.15 0.29 30.42
N SER A 169 -11.51 0.99 29.49
CA SER A 169 -11.97 1.05 28.10
C SER A 169 -11.97 -0.32 27.44
N ARG A 170 -13.00 -0.56 26.63
CA ARG A 170 -13.13 -1.79 25.83
C ARG A 170 -12.31 -1.79 24.53
N ILE A 171 -11.50 -0.74 24.29
CA ILE A 171 -10.64 -0.65 23.10
C ILE A 171 -9.56 -1.74 23.16
N ARG A 172 -9.40 -2.45 22.05
CA ARG A 172 -8.32 -3.43 21.82
C ARG A 172 -7.70 -3.20 20.46
N VAL A 173 -6.37 -3.25 20.40
CA VAL A 173 -5.60 -3.11 19.15
C VAL A 173 -5.14 -4.48 18.69
N THR A 174 -5.61 -4.90 17.52
CA THR A 174 -5.16 -6.11 16.82
C THR A 174 -4.22 -5.72 15.69
N HIS A 175 -2.95 -6.11 15.78
CA HIS A 175 -1.95 -5.80 14.77
C HIS A 175 -1.67 -7.02 13.89
N ILE A 176 -1.78 -6.84 12.57
CA ILE A 176 -1.60 -7.87 11.55
C ILE A 176 -0.41 -7.50 10.67
N GLY A 177 0.54 -8.39 10.55
CA GLY A 177 1.73 -8.23 9.69
C GLY A 177 2.96 -8.89 10.27
N GLY A 178 3.81 -9.43 9.42
CA GLY A 178 5.07 -10.05 9.83
C GLY A 178 6.09 -9.01 10.28
N ALA A 179 7.03 -9.41 11.12
CA ALA A 179 8.18 -8.60 11.47
C ALA A 179 9.24 -8.71 10.35
N MET A 180 9.76 -7.55 9.91
CA MET A 180 10.80 -7.49 8.87
C MET A 180 12.22 -7.61 9.46
N ALA A 181 12.35 -7.52 10.79
CA ALA A 181 13.58 -7.75 11.54
C ALA A 181 13.25 -8.41 12.89
N PRO A 182 14.18 -9.25 13.44
CA PRO A 182 13.96 -9.94 14.72
C PRO A 182 13.64 -9.00 15.89
N GLU A 183 14.29 -7.82 15.93
CA GLU A 183 14.12 -6.78 16.95
C GLU A 183 12.68 -6.27 16.99
N MET A 184 12.08 -6.08 15.82
CA MET A 184 10.68 -5.67 15.70
C MET A 184 9.72 -6.72 16.27
N ALA A 185 10.04 -8.00 16.10
CA ALA A 185 9.25 -9.07 16.71
C ALA A 185 9.41 -9.12 18.23
N GLN A 186 10.61 -8.86 18.74
CA GLN A 186 10.88 -8.80 20.18
C GLN A 186 10.11 -7.62 20.81
N GLU A 187 10.16 -6.46 20.18
CA GLU A 187 9.46 -5.27 20.64
C GLU A 187 7.93 -5.47 20.64
N ALA A 188 7.37 -6.10 19.60
CA ALA A 188 5.94 -6.41 19.57
C ALA A 188 5.53 -7.35 20.72
N ARG A 189 6.34 -8.36 21.04
CA ARG A 189 6.11 -9.25 22.18
C ARG A 189 6.23 -8.51 23.53
N ALA A 190 7.18 -7.57 23.64
CA ALA A 190 7.32 -6.72 24.81
C ALA A 190 6.08 -5.82 25.00
N TRP A 191 5.55 -5.26 23.90
CA TRP A 191 4.29 -4.51 23.92
C TRP A 191 3.12 -5.38 24.39
N MET A 192 2.98 -6.62 23.90
CA MET A 192 1.91 -7.54 24.34
C MET A 192 1.98 -7.87 25.84
N LYS A 193 3.19 -7.92 26.43
CA LYS A 193 3.37 -8.14 27.86
C LYS A 193 3.01 -6.91 28.69
N ARG A 194 3.37 -5.72 28.20
CA ARG A 194 3.19 -4.44 28.88
C ARG A 194 1.76 -3.90 28.78
N GLU A 195 1.10 -4.13 27.65
CA GLU A 195 -0.24 -3.64 27.34
C GLU A 195 -1.15 -4.80 26.86
N PRO A 196 -1.94 -5.41 27.76
CA PRO A 196 -2.79 -6.56 27.44
C PRO A 196 -3.89 -6.29 26.40
N ARG A 197 -4.21 -5.02 26.16
CA ARG A 197 -5.16 -4.62 25.12
C ARG A 197 -4.55 -4.62 23.72
N TYR A 198 -3.23 -4.77 23.59
CA TYR A 198 -2.52 -4.93 22.32
C TYR A 198 -2.25 -6.39 22.01
N ARG A 199 -2.56 -6.81 20.80
CA ARG A 199 -2.31 -8.17 20.31
C ARG A 199 -1.69 -8.13 18.91
N TRP A 200 -0.47 -8.60 18.79
CA TRP A 200 0.18 -8.83 17.49
C TRP A 200 -0.03 -10.29 17.06
N LEU A 201 -0.56 -10.49 15.84
CA LEU A 201 -0.90 -11.79 15.27
C LEU A 201 0.20 -12.35 14.34
N GLY A 202 1.27 -11.57 14.10
CA GLY A 202 2.24 -11.94 13.10
C GLY A 202 1.68 -11.85 11.68
N GLU A 203 2.29 -12.57 10.77
CA GLU A 203 1.85 -12.66 9.39
C GLU A 203 0.67 -13.63 9.25
N VAL A 204 -0.39 -13.16 8.62
CA VAL A 204 -1.59 -13.98 8.35
C VAL A 204 -1.91 -13.98 6.85
N ALA A 205 -2.63 -14.99 6.38
CA ALA A 205 -3.10 -15.05 5.00
C ALA A 205 -3.97 -13.83 4.67
N HIS A 206 -3.84 -13.27 3.46
CA HIS A 206 -4.54 -12.05 3.03
C HIS A 206 -6.05 -12.11 3.27
N GLY A 207 -6.71 -13.20 2.89
CA GLY A 207 -8.15 -13.35 3.14
C GLY A 207 -8.54 -13.35 4.62
N LYS A 208 -7.65 -13.82 5.54
CA LYS A 208 -7.85 -13.72 6.98
C LYS A 208 -7.65 -12.27 7.45
N ALA A 209 -6.62 -11.59 6.95
CA ALA A 209 -6.37 -10.19 7.26
C ALA A 209 -7.56 -9.32 6.86
N LEU A 210 -8.09 -9.52 5.65
CA LEU A 210 -9.22 -8.76 5.14
C LEU A 210 -10.51 -9.01 5.95
N ARG A 211 -10.77 -10.26 6.37
CA ARG A 211 -11.90 -10.56 7.27
C ARG A 211 -11.76 -9.94 8.66
N LEU A 212 -10.54 -9.92 9.22
CA LEU A 212 -10.25 -9.25 10.48
C LEU A 212 -10.46 -7.74 10.36
N LEU A 213 -9.98 -7.14 9.27
CA LEU A 213 -10.20 -5.74 8.95
C LEU A 213 -11.71 -5.44 8.84
N ALA A 214 -12.43 -6.17 8.00
CA ALA A 214 -13.86 -5.92 7.73
C ALA A 214 -14.77 -6.05 8.96
N ARG A 215 -14.39 -6.84 9.98
CA ARG A 215 -15.15 -6.91 11.25
C ARG A 215 -14.77 -5.83 12.26
N SER A 216 -13.60 -5.20 12.10
CA SER A 216 -13.09 -4.20 13.02
C SER A 216 -13.95 -2.93 13.00
N ARG A 217 -13.90 -2.17 14.10
CA ARG A 217 -14.62 -0.90 14.24
C ARG A 217 -13.85 0.28 13.67
N LEU A 218 -12.52 0.16 13.60
CA LEU A 218 -11.62 1.21 13.19
C LEU A 218 -10.32 0.60 12.68
N MET A 219 -9.72 1.20 11.67
CA MET A 219 -8.34 0.94 11.26
C MET A 219 -7.44 2.13 11.63
N VAL A 220 -6.27 1.83 12.16
CA VAL A 220 -5.21 2.84 12.38
C VAL A 220 -4.05 2.56 11.45
N ILE A 221 -3.60 3.60 10.75
CA ILE A 221 -2.38 3.59 9.95
C ILE A 221 -1.46 4.72 10.42
N SER A 222 -0.31 4.33 11.00
CA SER A 222 0.67 5.25 11.59
C SER A 222 1.92 5.44 10.73
N SER A 223 1.86 5.03 9.48
CA SER A 223 3.01 5.04 8.57
C SER A 223 3.59 6.44 8.39
N ARG A 224 4.91 6.50 8.33
CA ARG A 224 5.68 7.71 8.00
C ARG A 224 5.81 7.93 6.49
N MET A 225 5.58 6.87 5.71
CA MET A 225 5.72 6.86 4.25
C MET A 225 4.79 5.83 3.64
N GLU A 226 3.94 6.24 2.69
CA GLU A 226 3.02 5.37 1.94
C GLU A 226 2.91 5.80 0.49
N GLY A 227 3.10 4.85 -0.42
CA GLY A 227 2.88 5.09 -1.85
C GLY A 227 1.41 5.07 -2.24
N GLY A 228 0.68 4.03 -1.85
CA GLY A 228 -0.73 3.85 -2.20
C GLY A 228 -1.49 2.96 -1.23
N ALA A 229 -1.00 2.85 -0.01
CA ALA A 229 -1.64 2.22 1.18
C ALA A 229 -2.81 1.26 0.86
N ASN A 230 -2.55 0.12 0.22
CA ASN A 230 -3.58 -0.88 -0.14
C ASN A 230 -4.57 -1.16 0.99
N VAL A 231 -4.07 -1.21 2.23
CA VAL A 231 -4.89 -1.48 3.42
C VAL A 231 -5.95 -0.41 3.68
N VAL A 232 -5.70 0.81 3.25
CA VAL A 232 -6.67 1.91 3.35
C VAL A 232 -7.80 1.70 2.35
N SER A 233 -7.47 1.41 1.08
CA SER A 233 -8.48 1.06 0.08
C SER A 233 -9.30 -0.16 0.53
N GLU A 234 -8.66 -1.14 1.16
CA GLU A 234 -9.33 -2.31 1.74
C GLU A 234 -10.28 -1.94 2.89
N ALA A 235 -9.87 -1.02 3.76
CA ALA A 235 -10.73 -0.54 4.86
C ALA A 235 -11.96 0.19 4.32
N LEU A 236 -11.76 1.13 3.42
CA LEU A 236 -12.84 1.90 2.81
C LEU A 236 -13.83 1.03 2.05
N ALA A 237 -13.33 0.11 1.21
CA ALA A 237 -14.17 -0.83 0.47
C ALA A 237 -15.02 -1.73 1.40
N ASN A 238 -14.60 -1.93 2.64
CA ASN A 238 -15.30 -2.72 3.66
C ASN A 238 -16.01 -1.87 4.72
N ASN A 239 -16.21 -0.57 4.48
CA ASN A 239 -16.88 0.37 5.38
C ASN A 239 -16.24 0.41 6.79
N VAL A 240 -14.91 0.37 6.87
CA VAL A 240 -14.15 0.49 8.11
C VAL A 240 -13.51 1.89 8.14
N PRO A 241 -13.86 2.72 9.13
CA PRO A 241 -13.25 4.04 9.31
C PRO A 241 -11.74 3.92 9.50
N VAL A 242 -11.00 4.95 9.06
CA VAL A 242 -9.55 4.99 9.13
C VAL A 242 -9.07 6.23 9.87
N ILE A 243 -8.17 6.05 10.84
CA ILE A 243 -7.34 7.12 11.38
C ILE A 243 -5.94 6.97 10.80
N ALA A 244 -5.48 7.99 10.11
CA ALA A 244 -4.15 8.04 9.53
C ALA A 244 -3.28 9.10 10.21
N SER A 245 -1.99 8.81 10.42
CA SER A 245 -1.03 9.83 10.85
C SER A 245 -0.82 10.83 9.72
N ARG A 246 -0.79 12.12 10.06
CA ARG A 246 -0.30 13.16 9.15
C ARG A 246 1.21 13.02 9.05
N THR A 247 1.73 12.72 7.86
CA THR A 247 3.17 12.65 7.61
C THR A 247 3.70 14.03 7.19
N LYS A 248 5.03 14.27 7.35
CA LYS A 248 5.66 15.51 6.91
C LYS A 248 5.51 15.79 5.40
N ASN A 249 5.21 14.77 4.62
CA ASN A 249 4.95 14.84 3.18
C ASN A 249 3.45 14.95 2.88
N GLU A 250 2.69 15.58 3.77
CA GLU A 250 1.27 15.91 3.62
C GLU A 250 0.42 14.78 2.97
N PHE A 251 0.37 13.63 3.62
CA PHE A 251 -0.64 12.63 3.30
C PHE A 251 -2.02 13.20 3.68
N HIS A 252 -2.61 13.94 2.79
CA HIS A 252 -4.03 14.19 2.84
C HIS A 252 -4.75 12.98 2.23
N PHE A 253 -4.88 11.92 2.99
CA PHE A 253 -6.01 11.06 2.77
C PHE A 253 -7.23 11.89 3.23
N ARG A 254 -7.89 12.58 2.31
CA ARG A 254 -9.25 13.06 2.53
C ARG A 254 -10.13 11.82 2.58
N TYR A 255 -10.33 11.27 3.75
CA TYR A 255 -11.34 10.26 3.97
C TYR A 255 -12.63 10.95 4.34
N CYS A 256 -13.44 11.26 3.33
CA CYS A 256 -14.84 11.48 3.55
C CYS A 256 -15.48 10.17 3.99
N TYR A 257 -16.08 10.18 5.15
CA TYR A 257 -17.02 9.17 5.60
C TYR A 257 -18.21 9.25 4.65
N MET A 258 -18.29 8.39 3.63
CA MET A 258 -19.52 8.26 2.86
C MET A 258 -20.50 7.42 3.68
N ASN A 259 -21.36 8.10 4.41
CA ASN A 259 -22.57 7.51 4.94
C ASN A 259 -23.50 7.26 3.75
N HIS A 260 -23.79 6.00 3.43
CA HIS A 260 -24.63 5.62 2.29
C HIS A 260 -26.08 6.12 2.38
N ASP A 261 -26.47 6.75 3.48
CA ASP A 261 -27.87 7.19 3.74
C ASP A 261 -28.08 8.72 3.66
N GLN A 262 -27.07 9.52 3.31
CA GLN A 262 -27.24 10.95 3.04
C GLN A 262 -26.37 11.41 1.87
N PRO A 263 -26.94 11.86 0.75
CA PRO A 263 -26.21 12.58 -0.27
C PRO A 263 -25.94 14.00 0.20
N ASP A 264 -24.68 14.42 0.00
CA ASP A 264 -24.23 15.81 -0.06
C ASP A 264 -24.58 16.75 1.11
N GLU A 265 -23.75 16.72 2.17
CA GLU A 265 -23.46 17.96 2.91
C GLU A 265 -21.94 18.06 3.17
N ASP A 266 -21.44 19.23 2.81
CA ASP A 266 -20.06 19.71 2.80
C ASP A 266 -19.06 19.11 3.79
N CYS A 267 -18.02 18.45 3.26
CA CYS A 267 -16.78 18.07 3.96
C CYS A 267 -15.85 19.27 4.26
N THR A 268 -16.36 20.47 4.48
CA THR A 268 -15.56 21.68 4.70
C THR A 268 -15.31 22.04 6.18
N SER A 269 -15.77 21.26 7.14
CA SER A 269 -15.68 21.62 8.56
C SER A 269 -14.88 20.65 9.42
N LEU A 270 -13.69 20.23 9.01
CA LEU A 270 -12.65 19.70 9.91
C LEU A 270 -11.26 20.08 9.36
N MET A 271 -10.97 21.37 9.37
CA MET A 271 -9.60 21.87 9.38
C MET A 271 -9.07 21.94 10.81
#